data_603019582467b896f2d942501a7e22ba
#
_entry.id   603019582467b896f2d942501a7e22ba
#
_cell.length_a   1.000
_cell.length_b   1.000
_cell.length_c   1.000
_cell.angle_alpha   90.00
_cell.angle_beta   90.00
_cell.angle_gamma   90.00
#
_symmetry.space_group_name_H-M   'P 1'
#
loop_
_entity.id
_entity.type
_entity.pdbx_description
1 polymer ?
#
loop_
_entity_poly.entity_id
_entity_poly.type
_entity_poly.pdbx_seq_one_letter_code
_entity_poly.pdbx_strand_id
1 'polypeptide(L)'
;KFAYDFYENKEVIKFKTKGFILDEQNIYELHDEGYKKGLRKVDDLHKEIDQLIESGTYFLGNMLSDNGRYQYGYFPHFDKEINFYNILRHASSTYALIEGLDYLGEDLTIVEKAINYVIENYFYDNEGVGYIFDDTKDINEIKLGQNAAFIFAVCEYLKHNPNKQYLCVAQKVARGILSMIDQDTYETTHILNYPDLTVKESFRIIYYDGEAALALLRLYHQDHNDRWLEVVKKLMDRFIEKEYWQYHDHWLGYCTNELVQLCPQDKYFEFGIKNVNTYLEYIEQRETTFPTFLEML
;
A
#
# COMPACT_ATOMS: atom_id res chain seq x y z
N LYS A 1 -3.98 30.20 -6.61
CA LYS A 1 -3.05 31.36 -6.75
C LYS A 1 -3.91 32.60 -6.83
N PHE A 2 -3.79 33.51 -5.85
CA PHE A 2 -4.37 34.85 -5.97
C PHE A 2 -3.32 35.74 -6.64
N ALA A 3 -3.65 36.31 -7.81
CA ALA A 3 -2.85 37.37 -8.40
C ALA A 3 -3.30 38.69 -7.78
N TYR A 4 -2.36 39.42 -7.20
CA TYR A 4 -2.60 40.79 -6.74
C TYR A 4 -2.04 41.78 -7.79
N ASP A 5 -2.88 42.65 -8.31
CA ASP A 5 -2.44 43.76 -9.13
C ASP A 5 -1.84 44.82 -8.21
N PHE A 6 -0.52 45.00 -8.31
CA PHE A 6 0.16 46.09 -7.65
C PHE A 6 0.03 47.33 -8.54
N TYR A 7 -0.63 48.37 -8.03
CA TYR A 7 -0.66 49.64 -8.72
C TYR A 7 0.74 50.26 -8.80
N GLU A 8 1.12 50.76 -9.97
CA GLU A 8 2.34 51.50 -10.17
C GLU A 8 2.45 52.62 -9.12
N ASN A 9 3.62 52.77 -8.49
CA ASN A 9 3.96 53.76 -7.47
C ASN A 9 3.55 53.44 -6.00
N LYS A 10 3.33 52.16 -5.63
CA LYS A 10 3.27 51.84 -4.21
C LYS A 10 4.61 51.30 -3.72
N GLU A 11 5.03 51.79 -2.57
CA GLU A 11 6.18 51.28 -1.84
C GLU A 11 5.80 49.91 -1.25
N VAL A 12 6.60 48.87 -1.52
CA VAL A 12 6.36 47.49 -1.02
C VAL A 12 7.46 47.15 -0.04
N ILE A 13 7.08 46.78 1.18
CA ILE A 13 8.00 46.33 2.22
C ILE A 13 8.03 44.81 2.18
N LYS A 14 9.20 44.25 1.82
CA LYS A 14 9.46 42.81 1.90
C LYS A 14 10.11 42.49 3.26
N PHE A 15 9.54 41.61 4.03
CA PHE A 15 10.11 41.14 5.29
C PHE A 15 10.11 39.61 5.36
N LYS A 16 11.01 39.07 6.18
CA LYS A 16 11.07 37.64 6.48
C LYS A 16 10.52 37.42 7.89
N THR A 17 9.84 36.31 8.08
CA THR A 17 9.37 35.86 9.39
C THR A 17 9.99 34.52 9.70
N LYS A 18 10.27 34.28 10.98
CA LYS A 18 10.62 32.96 11.49
C LYS A 18 9.41 32.36 12.21
N GLY A 19 9.09 31.10 11.89
CA GLY A 19 8.06 30.33 12.57
C GLY A 19 8.69 29.31 13.50
N PHE A 20 7.99 28.99 14.57
CA PHE A 20 8.36 27.95 15.53
C PHE A 20 7.13 27.12 15.88
N ILE A 21 7.31 25.81 16.06
CA ILE A 21 6.30 24.91 16.65
C ILE A 21 6.78 24.51 18.03
N LEU A 22 5.91 24.61 19.02
CA LEU A 22 6.09 24.02 20.34
C LEU A 22 5.34 22.69 20.35
N ASP A 23 6.06 21.62 20.59
CA ASP A 23 5.52 20.29 20.76
C ASP A 23 6.00 19.73 22.11
N GLU A 24 5.08 19.57 23.03
CA GLU A 24 5.37 19.25 24.42
C GLU A 24 6.44 20.15 25.05
N GLN A 25 7.68 19.67 25.16
CA GLN A 25 8.82 20.40 25.72
C GLN A 25 9.83 20.86 24.65
N ASN A 26 9.60 20.52 23.40
CA ASN A 26 10.51 20.83 22.31
C ASN A 26 10.03 22.03 21.50
N ILE A 27 10.98 22.90 21.11
CA ILE A 27 10.73 24.02 20.21
C ILE A 27 11.46 23.73 18.90
N TYR A 28 10.71 23.64 17.83
CA TYR A 28 11.23 23.41 16.49
C TYR A 28 11.14 24.69 15.67
N GLU A 29 12.28 25.15 15.12
CA GLU A 29 12.28 26.23 14.13
C GLU A 29 11.73 25.68 12.80
N LEU A 30 10.91 26.47 12.13
CA LEU A 30 10.37 26.14 10.81
C LEU A 30 11.27 26.68 9.69
N HIS A 31 11.29 25.98 8.57
CA HIS A 31 11.85 26.51 7.33
C HIS A 31 11.04 27.70 6.85
N ASP A 32 11.70 28.78 6.48
CA ASP A 32 11.09 30.05 6.05
C ASP A 32 11.04 30.22 4.53
N GLU A 33 11.79 29.39 3.77
CA GLU A 33 11.91 29.49 2.32
C GLU A 33 11.88 28.09 1.63
N GLY A 34 11.61 28.10 0.33
CA GLY A 34 11.68 26.92 -0.54
C GLY A 34 10.55 25.91 -0.34
N TYR A 35 10.75 24.71 -0.83
CA TYR A 35 9.78 23.60 -0.76
C TYR A 35 9.47 23.15 0.68
N LYS A 36 10.42 23.34 1.58
CA LYS A 36 10.29 22.99 3.00
C LYS A 36 9.62 24.06 3.85
N LYS A 37 9.20 25.19 3.26
CA LYS A 37 8.59 26.31 4.01
C LYS A 37 7.42 25.82 4.86
N GLY A 38 7.49 26.13 6.16
CA GLY A 38 6.49 25.75 7.15
C GLY A 38 6.67 24.35 7.73
N LEU A 39 7.64 23.57 7.23
CA LEU A 39 8.04 22.31 7.86
C LEU A 39 9.07 22.57 8.96
N ARG A 40 9.07 21.76 10.02
CA ARG A 40 10.08 21.86 11.08
C ARG A 40 11.48 21.50 10.55
N LYS A 41 12.48 22.18 11.07
CA LYS A 41 13.87 21.82 10.81
C LYS A 41 14.20 20.55 11.61
N VAL A 42 14.85 19.62 10.96
CA VAL A 42 15.31 18.37 11.54
C VAL A 42 16.84 18.34 11.43
N ASP A 43 17.52 18.19 12.55
CA ASP A 43 19.00 18.19 12.59
C ASP A 43 19.58 16.84 12.16
N ASP A 44 18.93 15.74 12.58
CA ASP A 44 19.31 14.37 12.26
C ASP A 44 18.11 13.64 11.65
N LEU A 45 18.13 13.53 10.32
CA LEU A 45 17.04 12.91 9.56
C LEU A 45 16.92 11.41 9.84
N HIS A 46 18.02 10.70 10.01
CA HIS A 46 17.99 9.25 10.29
C HIS A 46 17.34 8.97 11.63
N LYS A 47 17.80 9.67 12.67
CA LYS A 47 17.20 9.56 14.00
C LYS A 47 15.70 9.89 14.01
N GLU A 48 15.30 10.91 13.26
CA GLU A 48 13.89 11.29 13.15
C GLU A 48 13.06 10.20 12.47
N ILE A 49 13.58 9.59 11.40
CA ILE A 49 12.91 8.49 10.70
C ILE A 49 12.78 7.28 11.64
N ASP A 50 13.84 6.90 12.35
CA ASP A 50 13.80 5.79 13.33
C ASP A 50 12.72 6.02 14.38
N GLN A 51 12.63 7.23 14.94
CA GLN A 51 11.60 7.59 15.91
C GLN A 51 10.18 7.54 15.32
N LEU A 52 10.01 7.94 14.07
CA LEU A 52 8.72 7.87 13.39
C LEU A 52 8.32 6.42 13.11
N ILE A 53 9.25 5.57 12.71
CA ILE A 53 9.02 4.13 12.53
C ILE A 53 8.61 3.50 13.87
N GLU A 54 9.38 3.73 14.93
CA GLU A 54 9.10 3.22 16.26
C GLU A 54 7.70 3.65 16.74
N SER A 55 7.42 4.94 16.72
CA SER A 55 6.13 5.48 17.19
C SER A 55 4.95 5.00 16.34
N GLY A 56 5.12 4.92 15.02
CA GLY A 56 4.10 4.42 14.09
C GLY A 56 3.82 2.92 14.29
N THR A 57 4.85 2.13 14.52
CA THR A 57 4.75 0.68 14.79
C THR A 57 3.98 0.42 16.08
N TYR A 58 4.37 1.08 17.17
CA TYR A 58 3.67 0.94 18.45
C TYR A 58 2.24 1.51 18.39
N PHE A 59 2.01 2.57 17.63
CA PHE A 59 0.65 3.06 17.40
C PHE A 59 -0.22 2.00 16.73
N LEU A 60 0.23 1.37 15.65
CA LEU A 60 -0.51 0.30 14.98
C LEU A 60 -0.73 -0.91 15.89
N GLY A 61 0.30 -1.32 16.64
CA GLY A 61 0.19 -2.41 17.61
C GLY A 61 -0.85 -2.13 18.70
N ASN A 62 -0.90 -0.89 19.22
CA ASN A 62 -1.87 -0.47 20.23
C ASN A 62 -3.30 -0.36 19.68
N MET A 63 -3.47 -0.19 18.36
CA MET A 63 -4.80 -0.19 17.74
C MET A 63 -5.36 -1.61 17.56
N LEU A 64 -4.56 -2.64 17.74
CA LEU A 64 -4.97 -4.03 17.61
C LEU A 64 -5.60 -4.54 18.90
N SER A 65 -6.86 -4.91 18.84
CA SER A 65 -7.59 -5.49 19.97
C SER A 65 -7.25 -6.98 20.18
N ASP A 66 -7.63 -7.52 21.34
CA ASP A 66 -7.32 -8.91 21.69
C ASP A 66 -7.89 -9.95 20.72
N ASN A 67 -8.99 -9.64 20.05
CA ASN A 67 -9.59 -10.51 19.03
C ASN A 67 -8.97 -10.33 17.63
N GLY A 68 -7.92 -9.53 17.49
CA GLY A 68 -7.23 -9.32 16.23
C GLY A 68 -7.83 -8.25 15.31
N ARG A 69 -8.89 -7.55 15.75
CA ARG A 69 -9.49 -6.45 15.00
C ARG A 69 -8.81 -5.12 15.35
N TYR A 70 -8.48 -4.30 14.35
CA TYR A 70 -7.99 -2.95 14.58
C TYR A 70 -9.12 -1.99 14.97
N GLN A 71 -8.80 -1.00 15.78
CA GLN A 71 -9.62 0.20 15.90
C GLN A 71 -9.48 1.00 14.61
N TYR A 72 -10.52 1.00 13.76
CA TYR A 72 -10.45 1.55 12.40
C TYR A 72 -10.25 3.06 12.36
N GLY A 73 -10.88 3.77 13.27
CA GLY A 73 -10.76 5.21 13.37
C GLY A 73 -11.61 5.81 14.47
N TYR A 74 -11.35 7.08 14.76
CA TYR A 74 -11.95 7.80 15.87
C TYR A 74 -12.22 9.26 15.49
N PHE A 75 -13.37 9.77 15.87
CA PHE A 75 -13.73 11.18 15.72
C PHE A 75 -13.48 11.93 17.05
N PRO A 76 -12.33 12.59 17.23
CA PRO A 76 -12.01 13.24 18.52
C PRO A 76 -13.02 14.32 18.92
N HIS A 77 -13.55 15.06 17.92
CA HIS A 77 -14.54 16.10 18.17
C HIS A 77 -15.85 15.56 18.74
N PHE A 78 -16.22 14.34 18.40
CA PHE A 78 -17.46 13.70 18.84
C PHE A 78 -17.25 12.67 19.95
N ASP A 79 -16.00 12.44 20.36
CA ASP A 79 -15.62 11.39 21.31
C ASP A 79 -16.22 10.03 20.91
N LYS A 80 -16.05 9.66 19.64
CA LYS A 80 -16.75 8.52 19.04
C LYS A 80 -15.88 7.74 18.05
N GLU A 81 -15.91 6.42 18.17
CA GLU A 81 -15.34 5.53 17.16
C GLU A 81 -16.11 5.62 15.82
N ILE A 82 -15.37 5.42 14.72
CA ILE A 82 -15.95 5.33 13.38
C ILE A 82 -16.61 3.97 13.26
N ASN A 83 -17.92 3.95 13.06
CA ASN A 83 -18.69 2.72 12.82
C ASN A 83 -18.56 2.28 11.36
N PHE A 84 -17.35 1.94 10.94
CA PHE A 84 -16.99 1.42 9.64
C PHE A 84 -15.77 0.52 9.77
N TYR A 85 -15.63 -0.47 8.88
CA TYR A 85 -14.45 -1.31 8.80
C TYR A 85 -14.12 -1.61 7.34
N ASN A 86 -12.84 -1.82 7.04
CA ASN A 86 -12.39 -2.11 5.67
C ASN A 86 -11.27 -3.15 5.74
N ILE A 87 -11.50 -4.30 5.13
CA ILE A 87 -10.58 -5.44 5.22
C ILE A 87 -9.29 -5.21 4.42
N LEU A 88 -9.32 -4.45 3.33
CA LEU A 88 -8.10 -4.03 2.64
C LEU A 88 -7.21 -3.21 3.60
N ARG A 89 -7.79 -2.26 4.33
CA ARG A 89 -7.05 -1.46 5.32
C ARG A 89 -6.52 -2.31 6.47
N HIS A 90 -7.32 -3.28 6.94
CA HIS A 90 -6.86 -4.25 7.94
C HIS A 90 -5.60 -4.98 7.46
N ALA A 91 -5.65 -5.57 6.26
CA ALA A 91 -4.54 -6.35 5.71
C ALA A 91 -3.29 -5.48 5.47
N SER A 92 -3.45 -4.27 4.90
CA SER A 92 -2.32 -3.37 4.68
C SER A 92 -1.73 -2.81 5.98
N SER A 93 -2.55 -2.55 7.01
CA SER A 93 -2.03 -2.18 8.35
C SER A 93 -1.27 -3.33 9.01
N THR A 94 -1.74 -4.58 8.82
CA THR A 94 -1.05 -5.77 9.31
C THR A 94 0.30 -5.93 8.62
N TYR A 95 0.36 -5.76 7.29
CA TYR A 95 1.60 -5.76 6.53
C TYR A 95 2.60 -4.71 7.06
N ALA A 96 2.16 -3.46 7.21
CA ALA A 96 3.01 -2.39 7.74
C ALA A 96 3.45 -2.64 9.20
N LEU A 97 2.60 -3.24 10.04
CA LEU A 97 2.96 -3.60 11.41
C LEU A 97 4.05 -4.68 11.44
N ILE A 98 3.98 -5.67 10.53
CA ILE A 98 5.04 -6.71 10.43
C ILE A 98 6.37 -6.07 10.05
N GLU A 99 6.41 -5.23 9.00
CA GLU A 99 7.62 -4.54 8.59
C GLU A 99 8.20 -3.65 9.71
N GLY A 100 7.34 -2.93 10.43
CA GLY A 100 7.76 -2.09 11.53
C GLY A 100 8.33 -2.89 12.71
N LEU A 101 7.69 -3.98 13.12
CA LEU A 101 8.18 -4.86 14.19
C LEU A 101 9.50 -5.54 13.81
N ASP A 102 9.63 -6.00 12.55
CA ASP A 102 10.90 -6.57 12.05
C ASP A 102 12.02 -5.54 12.09
N TYR A 103 11.77 -4.32 11.61
CA TYR A 103 12.74 -3.23 11.66
C TYR A 103 13.24 -2.94 13.09
N LEU A 104 12.34 -3.03 14.08
CA LEU A 104 12.67 -2.82 15.49
C LEU A 104 13.28 -4.05 16.17
N GLY A 105 13.28 -5.22 15.51
CA GLY A 105 13.70 -6.49 16.08
C GLY A 105 12.75 -7.04 17.14
N GLU A 106 11.46 -6.69 17.05
CA GLU A 106 10.40 -7.07 18.00
C GLU A 106 9.71 -8.38 17.59
N ASP A 107 9.01 -8.99 18.54
CA ASP A 107 8.27 -10.25 18.34
C ASP A 107 7.02 -10.05 17.48
N LEU A 108 6.79 -10.96 16.52
CA LEU A 108 5.67 -10.90 15.58
C LEU A 108 4.40 -11.60 16.07
N THR A 109 4.37 -12.14 17.27
CA THR A 109 3.23 -12.94 17.78
C THR A 109 1.91 -12.15 17.77
N ILE A 110 1.97 -10.84 18.02
CA ILE A 110 0.77 -9.99 18.03
C ILE A 110 0.07 -9.97 16.66
N VAL A 111 0.83 -10.08 15.56
CA VAL A 111 0.29 -9.99 14.19
C VAL A 111 -0.51 -11.23 13.80
N GLU A 112 -0.23 -12.38 14.43
CA GLU A 112 -1.00 -13.61 14.20
C GLU A 112 -2.48 -13.41 14.52
N LYS A 113 -2.79 -12.62 15.55
CA LYS A 113 -4.18 -12.25 15.88
C LYS A 113 -4.86 -11.55 14.71
N ALA A 114 -4.16 -10.62 14.05
CA ALA A 114 -4.70 -9.87 12.93
C ALA A 114 -4.89 -10.75 11.68
N ILE A 115 -3.92 -11.62 11.36
CA ILE A 115 -4.04 -12.57 10.25
C ILE A 115 -5.20 -13.54 10.51
N ASN A 116 -5.27 -14.13 11.71
CA ASN A 116 -6.33 -15.06 12.07
C ASN A 116 -7.71 -14.40 12.04
N TYR A 117 -7.82 -13.14 12.47
CA TYR A 117 -9.09 -12.40 12.41
C TYR A 117 -9.65 -12.34 10.98
N VAL A 118 -8.80 -12.12 9.98
CA VAL A 118 -9.24 -12.13 8.58
C VAL A 118 -9.61 -13.54 8.13
N ILE A 119 -8.80 -14.55 8.46
CA ILE A 119 -9.07 -15.93 8.07
C ILE A 119 -10.37 -16.45 8.68
N GLU A 120 -10.66 -16.14 9.93
CA GLU A 120 -11.83 -16.62 10.65
C GLU A 120 -13.13 -15.91 10.26
N ASN A 121 -13.07 -14.63 9.86
CA ASN A 121 -14.26 -13.81 9.66
C ASN A 121 -14.51 -13.40 8.21
N TYR A 122 -13.46 -13.35 7.36
CA TYR A 122 -13.54 -12.76 6.02
C TYR A 122 -12.92 -13.61 4.91
N PHE A 123 -12.59 -14.86 5.20
CA PHE A 123 -12.10 -15.81 4.21
C PHE A 123 -13.23 -16.71 3.73
N TYR A 124 -13.45 -16.75 2.41
CA TYR A 124 -14.40 -17.61 1.73
C TYR A 124 -13.66 -18.62 0.85
N ASP A 125 -13.85 -19.90 1.11
CA ASP A 125 -13.27 -20.99 0.34
C ASP A 125 -14.36 -21.61 -0.55
N ASN A 126 -14.20 -21.44 -1.86
CA ASN A 126 -15.04 -22.08 -2.86
C ASN A 126 -14.26 -23.19 -3.56
N GLU A 127 -14.35 -24.41 -3.06
CA GLU A 127 -13.73 -25.63 -3.62
C GLU A 127 -12.20 -25.49 -3.84
N GLY A 128 -11.51 -24.85 -2.90
CA GLY A 128 -10.05 -24.64 -2.94
C GLY A 128 -9.61 -23.36 -3.66
N VAL A 129 -10.56 -22.54 -4.13
CA VAL A 129 -10.34 -21.18 -4.59
C VAL A 129 -10.76 -20.23 -3.47
N GLY A 130 -9.81 -19.52 -2.88
CA GLY A 130 -10.05 -18.68 -1.72
C GLY A 130 -10.23 -17.22 -2.07
N TYR A 131 -11.06 -16.53 -1.30
CA TYR A 131 -11.30 -15.09 -1.46
C TYR A 131 -11.36 -14.42 -0.11
N ILE A 132 -10.80 -13.22 -0.03
CA ILE A 132 -11.05 -12.32 1.07
C ILE A 132 -12.18 -11.38 0.66
N PHE A 133 -13.27 -11.37 1.45
CA PHE A 133 -14.46 -10.56 1.17
C PHE A 133 -14.63 -9.42 2.19
N ASP A 134 -15.51 -8.50 1.90
CA ASP A 134 -15.89 -7.38 2.75
C ASP A 134 -17.43 -7.28 2.73
N ASP A 135 -18.05 -7.51 3.88
CA ASP A 135 -19.49 -7.43 4.08
C ASP A 135 -19.90 -6.24 4.97
N THR A 136 -18.94 -5.37 5.27
CA THR A 136 -19.17 -4.21 6.14
C THR A 136 -20.23 -3.28 5.55
N LYS A 137 -21.33 -3.06 6.29
CA LYS A 137 -22.47 -2.25 5.86
C LYS A 137 -23.10 -2.71 4.55
N ASP A 138 -23.26 -4.00 4.37
CA ASP A 138 -23.89 -4.62 3.19
C ASP A 138 -23.12 -4.37 1.87
N ILE A 139 -21.81 -4.10 1.95
CA ILE A 139 -20.96 -3.91 0.76
C ILE A 139 -20.91 -5.20 -0.07
N ASN A 140 -20.73 -6.35 0.57
CA ASN A 140 -20.68 -7.69 -0.05
C ASN A 140 -19.77 -7.76 -1.29
N GLU A 141 -18.49 -7.41 -1.10
CA GLU A 141 -17.51 -7.32 -2.18
C GLU A 141 -16.30 -8.20 -1.95
N ILE A 142 -15.83 -8.81 -3.03
CA ILE A 142 -14.49 -9.37 -3.15
C ILE A 142 -13.70 -8.44 -4.04
N LYS A 143 -12.69 -7.76 -3.48
CA LYS A 143 -11.86 -6.79 -4.19
C LYS A 143 -10.51 -7.40 -4.55
N LEU A 144 -10.06 -7.24 -5.78
CA LEU A 144 -8.77 -7.76 -6.24
C LEU A 144 -7.61 -7.27 -5.36
N GLY A 145 -7.52 -5.95 -5.11
CA GLY A 145 -6.49 -5.38 -4.24
C GLY A 145 -6.59 -5.82 -2.79
N GLN A 146 -7.78 -6.10 -2.26
CA GLN A 146 -7.96 -6.63 -0.91
C GLN A 146 -7.37 -8.03 -0.75
N ASN A 147 -7.55 -8.90 -1.77
CA ASN A 147 -6.96 -10.23 -1.81
C ASN A 147 -5.43 -10.13 -1.92
N ALA A 148 -4.93 -9.19 -2.71
CA ALA A 148 -3.51 -8.90 -2.81
C ALA A 148 -2.91 -8.43 -1.48
N ALA A 149 -3.56 -7.47 -0.80
CA ALA A 149 -3.11 -6.94 0.49
C ALA A 149 -3.03 -8.03 1.57
N PHE A 150 -3.96 -8.99 1.57
CA PHE A 150 -3.90 -10.14 2.47
C PHE A 150 -2.67 -11.01 2.18
N ILE A 151 -2.37 -11.29 0.90
CA ILE A 151 -1.17 -12.03 0.51
C ILE A 151 0.09 -11.28 0.94
N PHE A 152 0.15 -9.94 0.82
CA PHE A 152 1.28 -9.15 1.31
C PHE A 152 1.55 -9.40 2.79
N ALA A 153 0.52 -9.26 3.63
CA ALA A 153 0.65 -9.48 5.06
C ALA A 153 1.12 -10.91 5.39
N VAL A 154 0.52 -11.91 4.74
CA VAL A 154 0.90 -13.31 4.98
C VAL A 154 2.31 -13.60 4.48
N CYS A 155 2.70 -13.16 3.29
CA CYS A 155 4.04 -13.40 2.75
C CYS A 155 5.10 -12.69 3.58
N GLU A 156 4.83 -11.47 4.08
CA GLU A 156 5.76 -10.77 4.97
C GLU A 156 5.96 -11.53 6.28
N TYR A 157 4.88 -11.99 6.91
CA TYR A 157 4.96 -12.82 8.10
C TYR A 157 5.76 -14.12 7.88
N LEU A 158 5.55 -14.79 6.73
CA LEU A 158 6.21 -16.05 6.40
C LEU A 158 7.72 -15.93 6.16
N LYS A 159 8.25 -14.75 5.89
CA LYS A 159 9.71 -14.52 5.81
C LYS A 159 10.40 -14.81 7.14
N HIS A 160 9.71 -14.56 8.25
CA HIS A 160 10.24 -14.66 9.60
C HIS A 160 9.76 -15.93 10.31
N ASN A 161 8.52 -16.30 10.13
CA ASN A 161 7.86 -17.40 10.84
C ASN A 161 7.16 -18.38 9.87
N PRO A 162 7.83 -19.45 9.43
CA PRO A 162 7.24 -20.41 8.52
C PRO A 162 5.95 -21.04 9.11
N ASN A 163 4.82 -20.90 8.42
CA ASN A 163 3.54 -21.42 8.82
C ASN A 163 2.80 -22.02 7.63
N LYS A 164 2.68 -23.36 7.59
CA LYS A 164 2.06 -24.09 6.49
C LYS A 164 0.58 -23.78 6.31
N GLN A 165 -0.13 -23.44 7.38
CA GLN A 165 -1.55 -23.11 7.31
C GLN A 165 -1.74 -21.76 6.62
N TYR A 166 -0.97 -20.75 7.01
CA TYR A 166 -1.01 -19.43 6.39
C TYR A 166 -0.59 -19.49 4.91
N LEU A 167 0.46 -20.25 4.59
CA LEU A 167 0.85 -20.46 3.20
C LEU A 167 -0.27 -21.11 2.39
N CYS A 168 -0.93 -22.13 2.92
CA CYS A 168 -2.06 -22.80 2.25
C CYS A 168 -3.22 -21.81 1.98
N VAL A 169 -3.55 -20.94 2.95
CA VAL A 169 -4.59 -19.92 2.76
C VAL A 169 -4.17 -18.91 1.71
N ALA A 170 -2.94 -18.40 1.75
CA ALA A 170 -2.40 -17.48 0.73
C ALA A 170 -2.44 -18.10 -0.68
N GLN A 171 -2.09 -19.39 -0.83
CA GLN A 171 -2.20 -20.11 -2.10
C GLN A 171 -3.64 -20.23 -2.59
N LYS A 172 -4.61 -20.41 -1.69
CA LYS A 172 -6.04 -20.41 -2.05
C LYS A 172 -6.48 -19.02 -2.52
N VAL A 173 -6.07 -17.97 -1.81
CA VAL A 173 -6.38 -16.57 -2.18
C VAL A 173 -5.71 -16.20 -3.51
N ALA A 174 -4.49 -16.66 -3.77
CA ALA A 174 -3.84 -16.47 -5.08
C ALA A 174 -4.63 -17.15 -6.22
N ARG A 175 -5.20 -18.35 -5.99
CA ARG A 175 -6.13 -18.93 -6.98
C ARG A 175 -7.37 -18.08 -7.18
N GLY A 176 -7.88 -17.42 -6.12
CA GLY A 176 -8.93 -16.42 -6.22
C GLY A 176 -8.53 -15.23 -7.11
N ILE A 177 -7.34 -14.69 -6.92
CA ILE A 177 -6.79 -13.65 -7.80
C ILE A 177 -6.75 -14.16 -9.26
N LEU A 178 -6.26 -15.38 -9.51
CA LEU A 178 -6.23 -15.95 -10.86
C LEU A 178 -7.62 -16.10 -11.50
N SER A 179 -8.66 -16.36 -10.71
CA SER A 179 -10.04 -16.44 -11.22
C SER A 179 -10.63 -15.07 -11.59
N MET A 180 -10.00 -13.99 -11.12
CA MET A 180 -10.33 -12.60 -11.47
C MET A 180 -9.49 -12.08 -12.65
N ILE A 181 -8.67 -12.92 -13.28
CA ILE A 181 -7.84 -12.62 -14.44
C ILE A 181 -8.32 -13.46 -15.61
N ASP A 182 -8.67 -12.84 -16.73
CA ASP A 182 -9.00 -13.54 -17.97
C ASP A 182 -7.75 -14.27 -18.49
N GLN A 183 -7.87 -15.54 -18.79
CA GLN A 183 -6.73 -16.40 -19.12
C GLN A 183 -6.19 -16.18 -20.54
N ASP A 184 -6.96 -15.57 -21.44
CA ASP A 184 -6.58 -15.31 -22.82
C ASP A 184 -6.01 -13.90 -22.99
N THR A 185 -6.67 -12.91 -22.36
CA THR A 185 -6.34 -11.48 -22.50
C THR A 185 -5.53 -10.92 -21.36
N TYR A 186 -5.48 -11.61 -20.21
CA TYR A 186 -4.91 -11.14 -18.94
C TYR A 186 -5.54 -9.83 -18.44
N GLU A 187 -6.79 -9.55 -18.83
CA GLU A 187 -7.59 -8.51 -18.22
C GLU A 187 -8.01 -8.90 -16.81
N THR A 188 -7.94 -7.94 -15.91
CA THR A 188 -8.35 -8.12 -14.52
C THR A 188 -9.79 -7.71 -14.32
N THR A 189 -10.49 -8.40 -13.44
CA THR A 189 -11.76 -7.97 -12.87
C THR A 189 -11.52 -7.47 -11.47
N HIS A 190 -11.89 -6.23 -11.20
CA HIS A 190 -11.53 -5.58 -9.93
C HIS A 190 -12.42 -5.98 -8.77
N ILE A 191 -13.72 -6.24 -9.00
CA ILE A 191 -14.67 -6.52 -7.93
C ILE A 191 -15.70 -7.58 -8.35
N LEU A 192 -15.83 -8.58 -7.49
CA LEU A 192 -16.90 -9.56 -7.55
C LEU A 192 -17.90 -9.33 -6.42
N ASN A 193 -19.12 -9.77 -6.63
CA ASN A 193 -20.12 -9.88 -5.57
C ASN A 193 -19.84 -11.09 -4.67
N TYR A 194 -19.99 -10.91 -3.36
CA TYR A 194 -19.95 -12.00 -2.40
C TYR A 194 -21.39 -12.39 -2.02
N PRO A 195 -21.75 -13.67 -1.95
CA PRO A 195 -20.90 -14.84 -2.19
C PRO A 195 -21.00 -15.45 -3.61
N ASP A 196 -21.79 -14.89 -4.51
CA ASP A 196 -22.13 -15.50 -5.80
C ASP A 196 -21.07 -15.39 -6.88
N LEU A 197 -20.00 -14.64 -6.64
CA LEU A 197 -18.84 -14.44 -7.50
C LEU A 197 -19.15 -13.81 -8.87
N THR A 198 -20.32 -13.22 -9.03
CA THR A 198 -20.65 -12.45 -10.24
C THR A 198 -19.85 -11.16 -10.31
N VAL A 199 -19.54 -10.71 -11.53
CA VAL A 199 -18.81 -9.44 -11.72
C VAL A 199 -19.66 -8.27 -11.24
N LYS A 200 -19.13 -7.50 -10.29
CA LYS A 200 -19.75 -6.25 -9.81
C LYS A 200 -19.17 -5.04 -10.54
N GLU A 201 -17.84 -4.98 -10.66
CA GLU A 201 -17.13 -3.93 -11.39
C GLU A 201 -15.92 -4.52 -12.11
N SER A 202 -15.83 -4.32 -13.41
CA SER A 202 -14.68 -4.74 -14.18
C SER A 202 -13.43 -3.93 -13.84
N PHE A 203 -13.60 -2.61 -13.59
CA PHE A 203 -12.51 -1.71 -13.23
C PHE A 203 -12.98 -0.70 -12.18
N ARG A 204 -12.19 -0.51 -11.12
CA ARG A 204 -12.42 0.50 -10.08
C ARG A 204 -11.24 1.45 -9.92
N ILE A 205 -10.03 0.94 -9.82
CA ILE A 205 -8.83 1.75 -9.59
C ILE A 205 -7.60 1.01 -10.12
N ILE A 206 -6.71 1.74 -10.75
CA ILE A 206 -5.51 1.20 -11.41
C ILE A 206 -4.60 0.39 -10.46
N TYR A 207 -4.54 0.75 -9.19
CA TYR A 207 -3.65 0.10 -8.21
C TYR A 207 -3.92 -1.39 -8.03
N TYR A 208 -5.15 -1.86 -8.23
CA TYR A 208 -5.50 -3.27 -8.04
C TYR A 208 -4.74 -4.21 -8.97
N ASP A 209 -4.41 -3.74 -10.18
CA ASP A 209 -3.63 -4.49 -11.16
C ASP A 209 -2.19 -4.72 -10.67
N GLY A 210 -1.54 -3.65 -10.21
CA GLY A 210 -0.19 -3.69 -9.65
C GLY A 210 -0.13 -4.50 -8.35
N GLU A 211 -1.09 -4.31 -7.45
CA GLU A 211 -1.22 -5.07 -6.21
C GLU A 211 -1.34 -6.58 -6.48
N ALA A 212 -2.18 -6.99 -7.45
CA ALA A 212 -2.36 -8.39 -7.79
C ALA A 212 -1.09 -9.02 -8.37
N ALA A 213 -0.41 -8.33 -9.29
CA ALA A 213 0.84 -8.80 -9.87
C ALA A 213 1.94 -8.97 -8.80
N LEU A 214 2.11 -7.97 -7.94
CA LEU A 214 3.10 -8.02 -6.86
C LEU A 214 2.77 -9.13 -5.84
N ALA A 215 1.49 -9.31 -5.48
CA ALA A 215 1.09 -10.35 -4.53
C ALA A 215 1.42 -11.76 -5.04
N LEU A 216 1.17 -12.05 -6.32
CA LEU A 216 1.55 -13.31 -6.93
C LEU A 216 3.08 -13.50 -6.96
N LEU A 217 3.84 -12.44 -7.21
CA LEU A 217 5.30 -12.48 -7.22
C LEU A 217 5.87 -12.75 -5.82
N ARG A 218 5.33 -12.10 -4.79
CA ARG A 218 5.72 -12.35 -3.40
C ARG A 218 5.36 -13.74 -2.92
N LEU A 219 4.23 -14.28 -3.37
CA LEU A 219 3.88 -15.68 -3.08
C LEU A 219 4.83 -16.66 -3.77
N TYR A 220 5.28 -16.36 -5.00
CA TYR A 220 6.33 -17.14 -5.67
C TYR A 220 7.61 -17.23 -4.84
N HIS A 221 8.02 -16.16 -4.19
CA HIS A 221 9.19 -16.20 -3.29
C HIS A 221 9.00 -17.11 -2.08
N GLN A 222 7.77 -17.41 -1.67
CA GLN A 222 7.48 -18.28 -0.54
C GLN A 222 7.42 -19.77 -0.91
N ASP A 223 6.87 -20.11 -2.08
CA ASP A 223 6.58 -21.50 -2.44
C ASP A 223 7.25 -21.98 -3.73
N HIS A 224 7.90 -21.09 -4.47
CA HIS A 224 8.55 -21.37 -5.77
C HIS A 224 7.64 -22.05 -6.78
N ASN A 225 6.34 -21.78 -6.74
CA ASN A 225 5.40 -22.31 -7.71
C ASN A 225 5.41 -21.43 -8.97
N ASP A 226 6.01 -21.95 -10.02
CA ASP A 226 6.20 -21.26 -11.31
C ASP A 226 4.91 -20.69 -11.91
N ARG A 227 3.75 -21.23 -11.56
CA ARG A 227 2.46 -20.73 -12.02
C ARG A 227 2.27 -19.24 -11.70
N TRP A 228 2.69 -18.82 -10.51
CA TRP A 228 2.56 -17.43 -10.08
C TRP A 228 3.45 -16.52 -10.92
N LEU A 229 4.71 -16.89 -11.10
CA LEU A 229 5.67 -16.12 -11.88
C LEU A 229 5.27 -16.02 -13.36
N GLU A 230 4.75 -17.11 -13.95
CA GLU A 230 4.29 -17.09 -15.34
C GLU A 230 3.11 -16.14 -15.55
N VAL A 231 2.15 -16.09 -14.62
CA VAL A 231 1.05 -15.14 -14.70
C VAL A 231 1.55 -13.71 -14.53
N VAL A 232 2.47 -13.45 -13.59
CA VAL A 232 3.08 -12.12 -13.43
C VAL A 232 3.74 -11.64 -14.69
N LYS A 233 4.53 -12.49 -15.37
CA LYS A 233 5.16 -12.15 -16.68
C LYS A 233 4.12 -11.74 -17.72
N LYS A 234 3.00 -12.47 -17.81
CA LYS A 234 1.92 -12.18 -18.74
C LYS A 234 1.18 -10.87 -18.42
N LEU A 235 0.92 -10.65 -17.14
CA LEU A 235 0.37 -9.37 -16.68
C LEU A 235 1.31 -8.20 -17.04
N MET A 236 2.60 -8.34 -16.77
CA MET A 236 3.58 -7.31 -17.10
C MET A 236 3.69 -7.08 -18.62
N ASP A 237 3.63 -8.12 -19.43
CA ASP A 237 3.60 -7.98 -20.91
C ASP A 237 2.38 -7.17 -21.36
N ARG A 238 1.21 -7.43 -20.76
CA ARG A 238 0.00 -6.66 -21.00
C ARG A 238 0.14 -5.20 -20.51
N PHE A 239 0.67 -4.97 -19.30
CA PHE A 239 0.86 -3.62 -18.78
C PHE A 239 1.82 -2.79 -19.65
N ILE A 240 2.83 -3.44 -20.22
CA ILE A 240 3.72 -2.82 -21.19
C ILE A 240 2.96 -2.48 -22.48
N GLU A 241 2.20 -3.42 -23.05
CA GLU A 241 1.40 -3.21 -24.26
C GLU A 241 0.38 -2.08 -24.09
N LYS A 242 -0.26 -2.01 -22.92
CA LYS A 242 -1.29 -0.99 -22.57
C LYS A 242 -0.70 0.30 -22.01
N GLU A 243 0.62 0.42 -22.00
CA GLU A 243 1.33 1.64 -21.56
C GLU A 243 0.98 2.07 -20.11
N TYR A 244 0.85 1.10 -19.20
CA TYR A 244 0.46 1.36 -17.79
C TYR A 244 1.46 2.24 -17.03
N TRP A 245 2.70 2.43 -17.52
CA TRP A 245 3.64 3.41 -16.95
C TRP A 245 3.07 4.84 -16.87
N GLN A 246 2.06 5.19 -17.68
CA GLN A 246 1.43 6.51 -17.67
C GLN A 246 0.62 6.76 -16.39
N TYR A 247 0.28 5.71 -15.65
CA TYR A 247 -0.46 5.84 -14.38
C TYR A 247 0.43 6.06 -13.17
N HIS A 248 1.77 5.92 -13.34
CA HIS A 248 2.75 6.10 -12.27
C HIS A 248 2.39 5.32 -11.00
N ASP A 249 2.03 4.05 -11.20
CA ASP A 249 1.62 3.16 -10.12
C ASP A 249 2.85 2.64 -9.36
N HIS A 250 2.90 2.92 -8.06
CA HIS A 250 3.98 2.47 -7.18
C HIS A 250 3.99 0.94 -6.97
N TRP A 251 2.82 0.28 -6.98
CA TRP A 251 2.75 -1.18 -6.90
C TRP A 251 3.40 -1.86 -8.09
N LEU A 252 3.23 -1.29 -9.28
CA LEU A 252 3.96 -1.73 -10.46
C LEU A 252 5.46 -1.40 -10.38
N GLY A 253 5.83 -0.34 -9.68
CA GLY A 253 7.22 -0.04 -9.35
C GLY A 253 7.85 -1.14 -8.52
N TYR A 254 7.23 -1.54 -7.41
CA TYR A 254 7.66 -2.68 -6.59
C TYR A 254 7.71 -3.98 -7.37
N CYS A 255 6.64 -4.29 -8.11
CA CYS A 255 6.57 -5.52 -8.91
C CYS A 255 7.70 -5.59 -9.93
N THR A 256 7.97 -4.49 -10.63
CA THR A 256 9.05 -4.40 -11.61
C THR A 256 10.41 -4.61 -10.95
N ASN A 257 10.68 -3.96 -9.82
CA ASN A 257 11.92 -4.09 -9.09
C ASN A 257 12.18 -5.55 -8.64
N GLU A 258 11.18 -6.23 -8.13
CA GLU A 258 11.32 -7.65 -7.74
C GLU A 258 11.45 -8.57 -8.96
N LEU A 259 10.67 -8.29 -10.03
CA LEU A 259 10.68 -9.13 -11.23
C LEU A 259 12.00 -9.07 -12.00
N VAL A 260 12.66 -7.92 -12.11
CA VAL A 260 13.94 -7.80 -12.82
C VAL A 260 15.08 -8.56 -12.13
N GLN A 261 14.97 -8.82 -10.84
CA GLN A 261 15.94 -9.64 -10.11
C GLN A 261 15.81 -11.13 -10.48
N LEU A 262 14.61 -11.60 -10.84
CA LEU A 262 14.34 -12.96 -11.26
C LEU A 262 14.46 -13.14 -12.79
N CYS A 263 14.01 -12.15 -13.52
CA CYS A 263 13.89 -12.15 -14.97
C CYS A 263 14.41 -10.83 -15.55
N PRO A 264 15.72 -10.62 -15.67
CA PRO A 264 16.33 -9.35 -16.12
C PRO A 264 16.18 -9.17 -17.64
N GLN A 265 15.00 -8.72 -18.08
CA GLN A 265 14.69 -8.43 -19.48
C GLN A 265 14.59 -6.90 -19.68
N ASP A 266 15.15 -6.40 -20.78
CA ASP A 266 15.20 -4.97 -21.11
C ASP A 266 13.82 -4.29 -21.02
N LYS A 267 12.77 -4.97 -21.50
CA LYS A 267 11.40 -4.44 -21.49
C LYS A 267 10.88 -4.09 -20.07
N TYR A 268 11.32 -4.84 -19.05
CA TYR A 268 10.92 -4.58 -17.67
C TYR A 268 11.69 -3.38 -17.07
N PHE A 269 12.98 -3.28 -17.37
CA PHE A 269 13.77 -2.08 -17.01
C PHE A 269 13.22 -0.83 -17.68
N GLU A 270 12.90 -0.90 -18.98
CA GLU A 270 12.30 0.21 -19.71
C GLU A 270 10.94 0.63 -19.11
N PHE A 271 10.11 -0.33 -18.72
CA PHE A 271 8.84 -0.07 -18.07
C PHE A 271 9.04 0.69 -16.75
N GLY A 272 9.93 0.19 -15.87
CA GLY A 272 10.22 0.82 -14.57
C GLY A 272 10.74 2.26 -14.74
N ILE A 273 11.67 2.48 -15.68
CA ILE A 273 12.18 3.82 -15.99
C ILE A 273 11.06 4.75 -16.48
N LYS A 274 10.21 4.29 -17.39
CA LYS A 274 9.08 5.09 -17.89
C LYS A 274 8.06 5.42 -16.79
N ASN A 275 7.79 4.46 -15.91
CA ASN A 275 6.86 4.63 -14.80
C ASN A 275 7.26 5.76 -13.84
N VAL A 276 8.55 6.07 -13.72
CA VAL A 276 9.08 7.15 -12.89
C VAL A 276 9.39 8.41 -13.69
N ASN A 277 10.14 8.28 -14.79
CA ASN A 277 10.77 9.40 -15.49
C ASN A 277 9.77 10.44 -15.99
N THR A 278 8.63 10.02 -16.51
CA THR A 278 7.59 10.94 -17.01
C THR A 278 6.85 11.68 -15.88
N TYR A 279 7.07 11.34 -14.63
CA TYR A 279 6.43 11.93 -13.46
C TYR A 279 7.31 12.91 -12.70
N LEU A 280 8.60 12.94 -12.98
CA LEU A 280 9.58 13.77 -12.28
C LEU A 280 9.23 15.27 -12.33
N GLU A 281 8.88 15.78 -13.51
CA GLU A 281 8.50 17.19 -13.67
C GLU A 281 7.28 17.57 -12.83
N TYR A 282 6.27 16.69 -12.77
CA TYR A 282 5.09 16.89 -11.94
C TYR A 282 5.46 16.91 -10.44
N ILE A 283 6.33 16.01 -9.99
CA ILE A 283 6.80 15.97 -8.60
C ILE A 283 7.58 17.23 -8.25
N GLU A 284 8.48 17.67 -9.14
CA GLU A 284 9.30 18.90 -8.95
C GLU A 284 8.42 20.13 -8.79
N GLN A 285 7.33 20.22 -9.52
CA GLN A 285 6.41 21.35 -9.47
C GLN A 285 5.45 21.34 -8.26
N ARG A 286 5.36 20.26 -7.52
CA ARG A 286 4.50 20.17 -6.33
C ARG A 286 5.13 20.87 -5.13
N GLU A 287 4.31 21.65 -4.42
CA GLU A 287 4.69 22.28 -3.16
C GLU A 287 4.50 21.35 -1.94
N THR A 288 3.98 20.13 -2.14
CA THR A 288 3.68 19.16 -1.09
C THR A 288 4.49 17.88 -1.26
N THR A 289 4.67 17.14 -0.18
CA THR A 289 5.29 15.80 -0.20
C THR A 289 4.51 14.81 -1.06
N PHE A 290 5.23 13.87 -1.66
CA PHE A 290 4.65 12.81 -2.46
C PHE A 290 5.29 11.46 -2.06
N PRO A 291 4.83 10.84 -0.97
CA PRO A 291 5.45 9.62 -0.41
C PRO A 291 5.55 8.48 -1.41
N THR A 292 4.50 8.23 -2.20
CA THR A 292 4.48 7.14 -3.18
C THR A 292 5.55 7.26 -4.26
N PHE A 293 6.07 8.45 -4.52
CA PHE A 293 7.21 8.62 -5.43
C PHE A 293 8.49 8.01 -4.89
N LEU A 294 8.73 8.12 -3.58
CA LEU A 294 9.89 7.49 -2.92
C LEU A 294 9.82 5.97 -2.98
N GLU A 295 8.60 5.41 -2.97
CA GLU A 295 8.37 3.97 -3.12
C GLU A 295 8.64 3.47 -4.54
N MET A 296 8.61 4.35 -5.54
CA MET A 296 8.88 4.01 -6.94
C MET A 296 10.38 4.04 -7.29
N LEU A 297 11.19 4.78 -6.52
CA LEU A 297 12.64 4.92 -6.72
C LEU A 297 13.42 3.78 -6.11
#